data_242e39ea9d98e54a6233baf4f5918e6c
#
_entry.id   242e39ea9d98e54a6233baf4f5918e6c
#
_cell.length_a   1.000
_cell.length_b   1.000
_cell.length_c   1.000
_cell.angle_alpha   90.00
_cell.angle_beta   90.00
_cell.angle_gamma   90.00
#
_symmetry.space_group_name_H-M   'P 1'
#
loop_
_entity.id
_entity.type
_entity.pdbx_description
1 polymer ?
#
loop_
_entity_poly.entity_id
_entity_poly.type
_entity_poly.pdbx_seq_one_letter_code
_entity_poly.pdbx_strand_id
1 'polypeptide(L)'
;CGNDYIFFDNRDGKITSPGSLCVSLCDRHYGIGGYGIVLIEDSDIADAKMRIFNRDGTEGKMAGNSIRCVGKYLYDKGIVKKEYMTIETAVGVKSLLLYIRNGKANTISVGMGKADLDTKSRLDHHQPACGHRRRHLQHHLRQRGQPPLRGLL
;
A
#
# COMPACT_ATOMS: atom_id res chain seq x y z
N CYS A 1 3.12 7.95 5.88
CA CYS A 1 3.76 7.90 4.56
C CYS A 1 3.06 8.77 3.52
N GLY A 2 1.98 9.47 3.87
CA GLY A 2 1.27 10.40 2.98
C GLY A 2 0.29 9.74 2.00
N ASN A 3 0.10 8.43 2.03
CA ASN A 3 -0.94 7.73 1.31
C ASN A 3 -2.02 7.25 2.29
N ASP A 4 -3.22 7.71 2.08
CA ASP A 4 -4.41 7.44 2.87
C ASP A 4 -5.32 6.46 2.13
N TYR A 5 -5.65 5.34 2.76
CA TYR A 5 -6.54 4.31 2.23
C TYR A 5 -7.78 4.17 3.09
N ILE A 6 -8.91 3.88 2.45
CA ILE A 6 -10.16 3.54 3.12
C ILE A 6 -10.23 2.00 3.21
N PHE A 7 -10.42 1.47 4.42
CA PHE A 7 -10.43 0.02 4.65
C PHE A 7 -11.84 -0.50 4.80
N PHE A 8 -12.14 -1.63 4.15
CA PHE A 8 -13.40 -2.34 4.26
C PHE A 8 -13.15 -3.79 4.66
N ASP A 9 -13.89 -4.24 5.66
CA ASP A 9 -14.04 -5.67 5.97
C ASP A 9 -15.11 -6.24 5.04
N ASN A 10 -14.67 -6.93 4.00
CA ASN A 10 -15.52 -7.53 2.96
C ASN A 10 -15.54 -9.05 3.02
N ARG A 11 -15.34 -9.64 4.20
CA ARG A 11 -15.40 -11.10 4.38
C ARG A 11 -16.80 -11.65 4.15
N ASP A 12 -17.82 -10.81 4.22
CA ASP A 12 -19.20 -11.15 3.86
C ASP A 12 -19.49 -11.03 2.35
N GLY A 13 -18.53 -10.62 1.54
CA GLY A 13 -18.61 -10.55 0.08
C GLY A 13 -19.60 -9.51 -0.48
N LYS A 14 -20.04 -8.54 0.30
CA LYS A 14 -21.05 -7.55 -0.12
C LYS A 14 -20.55 -6.57 -1.18
N ILE A 15 -19.25 -6.27 -1.17
CA ILE A 15 -18.65 -5.35 -2.16
C ILE A 15 -18.29 -6.14 -3.42
N THR A 16 -19.15 -6.09 -4.42
CA THR A 16 -19.01 -6.83 -5.69
C THR A 16 -18.32 -6.03 -6.79
N SER A 17 -18.32 -4.70 -6.70
CA SER A 17 -17.74 -3.79 -7.69
C SER A 17 -16.75 -2.81 -7.03
N PRO A 18 -15.61 -3.31 -6.51
CA PRO A 18 -14.71 -2.49 -5.70
C PRO A 18 -14.03 -1.36 -6.49
N GLY A 19 -13.75 -1.55 -7.78
CA GLY A 19 -13.16 -0.51 -8.62
C GLY A 19 -14.05 0.72 -8.74
N SER A 20 -15.34 0.53 -9.07
CA SER A 20 -16.31 1.63 -9.17
C SER A 20 -16.54 2.31 -7.82
N LEU A 21 -16.61 1.52 -6.75
CA LEU A 21 -16.72 2.03 -5.39
C LEU A 21 -15.51 2.90 -5.02
N CYS A 22 -14.31 2.46 -5.39
CA CYS A 22 -13.07 3.19 -5.14
C CYS A 22 -13.08 4.56 -5.81
N VAL A 23 -13.45 4.63 -7.09
CA VAL A 23 -13.52 5.90 -7.84
C VAL A 23 -14.42 6.90 -7.13
N SER A 24 -15.62 6.46 -6.72
CA SER A 24 -16.59 7.33 -6.04
C SER A 24 -16.11 7.78 -4.64
N LEU A 25 -15.61 6.84 -3.82
CA LEU A 25 -15.23 7.14 -2.44
C LEU A 25 -13.93 7.91 -2.32
N CYS A 26 -12.98 7.71 -3.24
CA CYS A 26 -11.68 8.35 -3.20
C CYS A 26 -11.66 9.76 -3.78
N ASP A 27 -12.78 10.24 -4.33
CA ASP A 27 -12.91 11.64 -4.71
C ASP A 27 -12.83 12.53 -3.47
N ARG A 28 -11.93 13.55 -3.51
CA ARG A 28 -11.67 14.41 -2.36
C ARG A 28 -12.67 15.57 -2.21
N HIS A 29 -13.53 15.76 -3.20
CA HIS A 29 -14.55 16.80 -3.19
C HIS A 29 -15.95 16.25 -2.95
N TYR A 30 -16.26 15.09 -3.56
CA TYR A 30 -17.60 14.51 -3.51
C TYR A 30 -17.67 13.18 -2.76
N GLY A 31 -16.53 12.57 -2.42
CA GLY A 31 -16.43 11.34 -1.64
C GLY A 31 -15.80 11.56 -0.27
N ILE A 32 -15.34 10.48 0.34
CA ILE A 32 -14.55 10.52 1.59
C ILE A 32 -13.18 11.14 1.32
N GLY A 33 -12.65 10.91 0.13
CA GLY A 33 -11.29 11.26 -0.27
C GLY A 33 -10.25 10.26 0.22
N GLY A 34 -9.39 9.81 -0.69
CA GLY A 34 -8.32 8.86 -0.35
C GLY A 34 -7.42 8.57 -1.54
N TYR A 35 -6.35 7.83 -1.27
CA TYR A 35 -5.43 7.34 -2.29
C TYR A 35 -5.99 6.09 -2.97
N GLY A 36 -6.86 5.36 -2.28
CA GLY A 36 -7.46 4.13 -2.74
C GLY A 36 -8.27 3.45 -1.64
N ILE A 37 -8.78 2.25 -1.93
CA ILE A 37 -9.44 1.40 -0.94
C ILE A 37 -8.67 0.10 -0.76
N VAL A 38 -8.81 -0.49 0.43
CA VAL A 38 -8.29 -1.81 0.79
C VAL A 38 -9.45 -2.67 1.23
N LEU A 39 -9.63 -3.82 0.58
CA LEU A 39 -10.58 -4.83 1.01
C LEU A 39 -9.87 -5.92 1.81
N ILE A 40 -10.50 -6.31 2.90
CA ILE A 40 -10.11 -7.46 3.72
C ILE A 40 -11.15 -8.55 3.43
N GLU A 41 -10.71 -9.67 2.89
CA GLU A 41 -11.54 -10.78 2.47
C GLU A 41 -11.07 -12.09 3.13
N ASP A 42 -11.89 -13.13 3.11
CA ASP A 42 -11.48 -14.47 3.51
C ASP A 42 -10.54 -15.07 2.46
N SER A 43 -9.68 -16.00 2.90
CA SER A 43 -8.73 -16.69 2.04
C SER A 43 -8.73 -18.19 2.34
N ASP A 44 -8.64 -19.02 1.30
CA ASP A 44 -8.51 -20.47 1.43
C ASP A 44 -7.08 -20.92 1.71
N ILE A 45 -6.08 -20.03 1.52
CA ILE A 45 -4.64 -20.36 1.58
C ILE A 45 -3.88 -19.56 2.63
N ALA A 46 -4.53 -18.58 3.28
CA ALA A 46 -3.92 -17.70 4.26
C ALA A 46 -4.92 -17.35 5.36
N ASP A 47 -4.48 -16.64 6.40
CA ASP A 47 -5.37 -16.21 7.50
C ASP A 47 -6.38 -15.15 7.06
N ALA A 48 -6.08 -14.39 6.01
CA ALA A 48 -6.98 -13.46 5.31
C ALA A 48 -6.40 -13.09 3.94
N LYS A 49 -7.22 -12.41 3.14
CA LYS A 49 -6.84 -11.86 1.83
C LYS A 49 -6.96 -10.34 1.84
N MET A 50 -6.00 -9.69 1.21
CA MET A 50 -5.99 -8.25 1.03
C MET A 50 -6.01 -7.91 -0.47
N ARG A 51 -6.99 -7.11 -0.88
CA ARG A 51 -7.04 -6.51 -2.21
C ARG A 51 -6.97 -5.00 -2.09
N ILE A 52 -6.28 -4.36 -3.02
CA ILE A 52 -6.08 -2.91 -3.05
C ILE A 52 -6.60 -2.38 -4.37
N PHE A 53 -7.31 -1.27 -4.32
CA PHE A 53 -7.75 -0.55 -5.51
C PHE A 53 -7.24 0.89 -5.44
N ASN A 54 -6.65 1.34 -6.53
CA ASN A 54 -6.20 2.70 -6.69
C ASN A 54 -7.38 3.64 -6.94
N ARG A 55 -7.16 4.94 -6.76
CA ARG A 55 -8.18 5.97 -6.98
C ARG A 55 -8.84 5.94 -8.37
N ASP A 56 -8.14 5.43 -9.38
CA ASP A 56 -8.67 5.26 -10.75
C ASP A 56 -9.51 3.98 -10.93
N GLY A 57 -9.71 3.21 -9.87
CA GLY A 57 -10.46 1.95 -9.87
C GLY A 57 -9.64 0.73 -10.29
N THR A 58 -8.38 0.89 -10.67
CA THR A 58 -7.50 -0.23 -11.01
C THR A 58 -7.06 -1.00 -9.77
N GLU A 59 -6.95 -2.32 -9.87
CA GLU A 59 -6.45 -3.16 -8.78
C GLU A 59 -4.92 -3.07 -8.69
N GLY A 60 -4.43 -2.70 -7.51
CA GLY A 60 -3.01 -2.62 -7.19
C GLY A 60 -2.45 -3.95 -6.70
N LYS A 61 -1.16 -4.16 -6.91
CA LYS A 61 -0.51 -5.42 -6.54
C LYS A 61 -0.33 -5.59 -5.03
N MET A 62 0.19 -4.56 -4.34
CA MET A 62 0.48 -4.59 -2.91
C MET A 62 0.89 -3.22 -2.37
N ALA A 63 0.60 -2.95 -1.09
CA ALA A 63 1.13 -1.80 -0.35
C ALA A 63 1.62 -2.25 1.04
N GLY A 64 2.93 -2.11 1.30
CA GLY A 64 3.56 -2.58 2.52
C GLY A 64 3.09 -1.90 3.81
N ASN A 65 2.63 -0.64 3.75
CA ASN A 65 2.01 0.05 4.88
C ASN A 65 0.57 -0.43 5.11
N SER A 66 -0.21 -0.65 4.05
CA SER A 66 -1.60 -1.09 4.15
C SER A 66 -1.72 -2.49 4.74
N ILE A 67 -0.84 -3.42 4.36
CA ILE A 67 -0.86 -4.79 4.91
C ILE A 67 -0.61 -4.82 6.42
N ARG A 68 0.21 -3.88 6.97
CA ARG A 68 0.37 -3.76 8.42
C ARG A 68 -0.92 -3.32 9.10
N CYS A 69 -1.66 -2.41 8.47
CA CYS A 69 -2.97 -1.99 8.99
C CYS A 69 -3.98 -3.14 8.98
N VAL A 70 -3.97 -3.98 7.93
CA VAL A 70 -4.79 -5.20 7.86
C VAL A 70 -4.43 -6.16 9.01
N GLY A 71 -3.14 -6.46 9.20
CA GLY A 71 -2.70 -7.33 10.29
C GLY A 71 -3.11 -6.80 11.67
N LYS A 72 -2.96 -5.48 11.89
CA LYS A 72 -3.42 -4.84 13.12
C LYS A 72 -4.93 -4.97 13.31
N TYR A 73 -5.71 -4.69 12.27
CA TYR A 73 -7.17 -4.80 12.32
C TYR A 73 -7.62 -6.22 12.68
N LEU A 74 -7.08 -7.23 12.00
CA LEU A 74 -7.43 -8.63 12.22
C LEU A 74 -7.14 -9.07 13.68
N TYR A 75 -5.98 -8.66 14.21
CA TYR A 75 -5.61 -9.01 15.57
C TYR A 75 -6.43 -8.24 16.61
N ASP A 76 -6.51 -6.92 16.50
CA ASP A 76 -7.18 -6.06 17.48
C ASP A 76 -8.69 -6.30 17.55
N LYS A 77 -9.31 -6.76 16.45
CA LYS A 77 -10.71 -7.18 16.40
C LYS A 77 -10.93 -8.65 16.85
N GLY A 78 -9.85 -9.37 17.14
CA GLY A 78 -9.91 -10.77 17.57
C GLY A 78 -10.34 -11.75 16.47
N ILE A 79 -10.24 -11.34 15.20
CA ILE A 79 -10.53 -12.18 14.03
C ILE A 79 -9.46 -13.26 13.89
N VAL A 80 -8.19 -12.83 13.93
CA VAL A 80 -7.02 -13.72 13.94
C VAL A 80 -6.22 -13.46 15.20
N LYS A 81 -6.21 -14.42 16.14
CA LYS A 81 -5.53 -14.33 17.44
C LYS A 81 -4.14 -14.97 17.41
N LYS A 82 -3.35 -14.66 16.39
CA LYS A 82 -1.99 -15.17 16.20
C LYS A 82 -1.01 -14.01 16.09
N GLU A 83 0.15 -14.12 16.73
CA GLU A 83 1.24 -13.16 16.57
C GLU A 83 1.94 -13.32 15.21
N TYR A 84 1.94 -14.53 14.67
CA TYR A 84 2.39 -14.79 13.30
C TYR A 84 1.17 -15.11 12.43
N MET A 85 0.93 -14.29 11.42
CA MET A 85 -0.17 -14.46 10.48
C MET A 85 0.28 -14.34 9.04
N THR A 86 -0.52 -14.85 8.15
CA THR A 86 -0.29 -14.81 6.70
C THR A 86 -1.42 -14.06 6.03
N ILE A 87 -1.08 -13.25 5.03
CA ILE A 87 -2.04 -12.48 4.23
C ILE A 87 -1.82 -12.80 2.76
N GLU A 88 -2.86 -13.27 2.10
CA GLU A 88 -2.88 -13.42 0.64
C GLU A 88 -2.93 -12.03 -0.01
N THR A 89 -2.10 -11.82 -1.03
CA THR A 89 -2.07 -10.60 -1.84
C THR A 89 -1.95 -10.94 -3.31
N ALA A 90 -2.16 -9.99 -4.20
CA ALA A 90 -1.98 -10.19 -5.65
C ALA A 90 -0.55 -10.59 -6.05
N VAL A 91 0.44 -10.44 -5.17
CA VAL A 91 1.84 -10.87 -5.38
C VAL A 91 2.23 -12.08 -4.52
N GLY A 92 1.24 -12.87 -4.10
CA GLY A 92 1.42 -14.06 -3.27
C GLY A 92 1.21 -13.81 -1.78
N VAL A 93 1.37 -14.87 -1.01
CA VAL A 93 1.17 -14.84 0.44
C VAL A 93 2.34 -14.13 1.13
N LYS A 94 2.02 -13.22 2.02
CA LYS A 94 2.99 -12.48 2.85
C LYS A 94 2.85 -12.85 4.30
N SER A 95 3.98 -13.01 4.98
CA SER A 95 4.02 -13.28 6.41
C SER A 95 4.14 -11.99 7.21
N LEU A 96 3.40 -11.91 8.31
CA LEU A 96 3.42 -10.82 9.26
C LEU A 96 3.80 -11.35 10.64
N LEU A 97 4.69 -10.66 11.32
CA LEU A 97 4.99 -10.87 12.73
C LEU A 97 4.53 -9.65 13.53
N LEU A 98 3.62 -9.88 14.47
CA LEU A 98 3.01 -8.85 15.29
C LEU A 98 3.67 -8.81 16.66
N TYR A 99 4.07 -7.64 17.10
CA TYR A 99 4.55 -7.39 18.46
C TYR A 99 3.41 -6.81 19.29
N ILE A 100 2.95 -7.59 20.24
CA ILE A 100 1.77 -7.27 21.03
C ILE A 100 2.16 -6.52 22.29
N ARG A 101 1.42 -5.45 22.57
CA ARG A 101 1.54 -4.69 23.83
C ARG A 101 0.13 -4.32 24.33
N ASN A 102 -0.13 -4.60 25.60
CA ASN A 102 -1.44 -4.34 26.24
C ASN A 102 -2.61 -4.96 25.45
N GLY A 103 -2.44 -6.18 24.93
CA GLY A 103 -3.48 -6.91 24.18
C GLY A 103 -3.77 -6.39 22.78
N LYS A 104 -2.95 -5.47 22.25
CA LYS A 104 -3.09 -4.88 20.89
C LYS A 104 -1.79 -5.00 20.11
N ALA A 105 -1.91 -5.12 18.80
CA ALA A 105 -0.77 -5.09 17.91
C ALA A 105 -0.17 -3.67 17.89
N ASN A 106 1.07 -3.55 18.38
CA ASN A 106 1.78 -2.28 18.49
C ASN A 106 2.72 -2.05 17.31
N THR A 107 3.52 -3.05 16.96
CA THR A 107 4.44 -3.02 15.82
C THR A 107 4.23 -4.25 14.97
N ILE A 108 4.41 -4.13 13.66
CA ILE A 108 4.22 -5.24 12.72
C ILE A 108 5.37 -5.26 11.73
N SER A 109 6.07 -6.39 11.68
CA SER A 109 7.05 -6.70 10.65
C SER A 109 6.39 -7.48 9.52
N VAL A 110 6.75 -7.18 8.28
CA VAL A 110 6.22 -7.84 7.08
C VAL A 110 7.35 -8.47 6.30
N GLY A 111 7.22 -9.75 5.97
CA GLY A 111 8.11 -10.45 5.07
C GLY A 111 7.91 -9.99 3.63
N MET A 112 8.68 -8.99 3.17
CA MET A 112 8.57 -8.45 1.82
C MET A 112 9.21 -9.32 0.74
N GLY A 113 10.00 -10.33 1.15
CA GLY A 113 10.81 -11.13 0.25
C GLY A 113 12.15 -10.47 -0.08
N LYS A 114 12.87 -11.05 -1.03
CA LYS A 114 14.18 -10.57 -1.48
C LYS A 114 14.00 -9.33 -2.37
N ALA A 115 14.84 -8.33 -2.19
CA ALA A 115 14.84 -7.16 -3.06
C ALA A 115 15.33 -7.56 -4.47
N ASP A 116 14.54 -7.21 -5.49
CA ASP A 116 14.93 -7.34 -6.88
C ASP A 116 15.59 -6.02 -7.32
N LEU A 117 16.88 -6.10 -7.62
CA LEU A 117 17.68 -4.97 -8.10
C LEU A 117 17.88 -4.98 -9.61
N ASP A 118 17.27 -5.94 -10.33
CA ASP A 118 17.36 -6.00 -11.79
C ASP A 118 16.53 -4.88 -12.42
N THR A 119 17.22 -3.89 -12.99
CA THR A 119 16.61 -2.71 -13.59
C THR A 119 15.95 -2.98 -14.94
N LYS A 120 16.23 -4.13 -15.59
CA LYS A 120 15.69 -4.43 -16.92
C LYS A 120 14.18 -4.66 -16.90
N SER A 121 13.63 -5.24 -15.84
CA SER A 121 12.19 -5.47 -15.70
C SER A 121 11.36 -4.21 -15.37
N ARG A 122 12.01 -3.11 -14.99
CA ARG A 122 11.33 -1.84 -14.63
C ARG A 122 11.19 -0.84 -15.77
N LEU A 123 11.98 -0.97 -16.83
CA LEU A 123 11.96 -0.02 -17.95
C LEU A 123 10.72 -0.16 -18.82
N ASP A 124 10.07 -1.33 -18.82
CA ASP A 124 8.89 -1.58 -19.64
C ASP A 124 7.58 -1.00 -19.08
N HIS A 125 7.59 -0.46 -17.86
CA HIS A 125 6.39 0.07 -17.20
C HIS A 125 6.48 1.52 -16.73
N HIS A 126 7.57 2.24 -17.04
CA HIS A 126 7.70 3.65 -16.68
C HIS A 126 7.84 4.52 -17.94
N GLN A 127 6.77 5.17 -18.31
CA GLN A 127 6.89 6.40 -19.11
C GLN A 127 7.73 7.40 -18.30
N PRO A 128 8.70 8.08 -18.92
CA PRO A 128 9.62 8.98 -18.22
C PRO A 128 8.94 10.30 -17.84
N ALA A 129 8.13 10.27 -16.79
CA ALA A 129 7.59 11.49 -16.19
C ALA A 129 8.63 12.27 -15.34
N CYS A 130 9.89 11.83 -15.33
CA CYS A 130 10.90 12.38 -14.41
C CYS A 130 11.79 13.49 -15.02
N GLY A 131 11.69 13.79 -16.31
CA GLY A 131 12.51 14.82 -16.94
C GLY A 131 12.21 16.25 -16.47
N HIS A 132 10.97 16.55 -16.09
CA HIS A 132 10.56 17.89 -15.69
C HIS A 132 10.93 18.24 -14.23
N ARG A 133 10.95 17.29 -13.32
CA ARG A 133 11.25 17.57 -11.89
C ARG A 133 12.73 17.90 -11.64
N ARG A 134 13.66 17.28 -12.36
CA ARG A 134 15.09 17.58 -12.19
C ARG A 134 15.44 19.01 -12.64
N ARG A 135 14.84 19.51 -13.71
CA ARG A 135 15.08 20.91 -14.17
C ARG A 135 14.51 21.94 -13.19
N HIS A 136 13.33 21.66 -12.61
CA HIS A 136 12.71 22.57 -11.64
C HIS A 136 13.48 22.65 -10.33
N LEU A 137 14.02 21.51 -9.84
CA LEU A 137 14.83 21.47 -8.62
C LEU A 137 16.17 22.23 -8.80
N GLN A 138 16.83 22.04 -9.94
CA GLN A 138 18.07 22.76 -10.25
C GLN A 138 17.85 24.27 -10.40
N HIS A 139 16.73 24.69 -10.98
CA HIS A 139 16.38 26.10 -11.11
C HIS A 139 16.10 26.75 -9.76
N HIS A 140 15.38 26.02 -8.88
CA HIS A 140 15.06 26.52 -7.54
C HIS A 140 16.29 26.63 -6.63
N LEU A 141 17.24 25.68 -6.72
CA LEU A 141 18.50 25.71 -6.01
C LEU A 141 19.44 26.84 -6.50
N ARG A 142 19.45 27.15 -7.81
CA ARG A 142 20.20 28.28 -8.34
C ARG A 142 19.65 29.62 -7.87
N GLN A 143 18.35 29.78 -7.75
CA GLN A 143 17.74 31.00 -7.23
C GLN A 143 18.02 31.26 -5.76
N ARG A 144 18.36 30.21 -4.97
CA ARG A 144 18.71 30.34 -3.55
C ARG A 144 20.21 30.42 -3.27
N GLY A 145 21.06 30.56 -4.27
CA GLY A 145 22.51 30.75 -4.09
C GLY A 145 23.25 29.55 -3.54
N GLN A 146 22.69 28.34 -3.65
CA GLN A 146 23.37 27.11 -3.23
C GLN A 146 24.20 26.52 -4.37
N PRO A 147 25.41 25.99 -4.08
CA PRO A 147 26.27 25.39 -5.09
C PRO A 147 25.63 24.12 -5.67
N PRO A 148 25.90 23.76 -6.92
CA PRO A 148 25.34 22.56 -7.53
C PRO A 148 25.85 21.32 -6.79
N LEU A 149 24.93 20.43 -6.43
CA LEU A 149 25.24 19.10 -5.88
C LEU A 149 26.04 18.31 -6.92
N ARG A 150 27.37 18.30 -6.79
CA ARG A 150 28.24 17.38 -7.52
C ARG A 150 28.23 16.03 -6.81
N GLY A 151 27.80 14.99 -7.51
CA GLY A 151 28.01 13.59 -7.12
C GLY A 151 26.85 12.94 -6.40
N LEU A 152 25.77 12.71 -7.09
CA LEU A 152 24.82 11.61 -6.86
C LEU A 152 24.42 11.08 -8.23
N LEU A 153 25.20 10.14 -8.72
CA LEU A 153 24.83 9.18 -9.75
C LEU A 153 24.08 8.02 -9.11
#